data_2974fc4efc39fb864e8ba060e5b3663d
#
_entry.id   2974fc4efc39fb864e8ba060e5b3663d
#
_cell.length_a   1.000
_cell.length_b   1.000
_cell.length_c   1.000
_cell.angle_alpha   90.00
_cell.angle_beta   90.00
_cell.angle_gamma   90.00
#
_symmetry.space_group_name_H-M   'P 1'
#
loop_
_entity.id
_entity.type
_entity.pdbx_description
1 polymer ?
#
loop_
_entity_poly.entity_id
_entity_poly.type
_entity_poly.pdbx_seq_one_letter_code
_entity_poly.pdbx_strand_id
1 'polypeptide(L)'
;MRFNSEVVPDRYVRIARAMGVNVGGRSNAEVIADGITAVRTLTADCGLPTRLREVGVPREALPELAELAAVEPAIFNNPRPATSAELLAMLEEVW
;
A
#
# COMPACT_ATOMS: atom_id res chain seq x y z
N MET A 1 -0.63 1.12 -1.51
CA MET A 1 -1.77 1.81 -2.16
C MET A 1 -1.66 3.34 -2.01
N ARG A 2 -1.57 3.90 -0.81
CA ARG A 2 -1.49 5.35 -0.57
C ARG A 2 -0.42 6.04 -1.42
N PHE A 3 0.81 5.54 -1.41
CA PHE A 3 1.93 6.06 -2.18
C PHE A 3 1.63 6.25 -3.68
N ASN A 4 1.04 5.24 -4.32
CA ASN A 4 0.76 5.27 -5.75
C ASN A 4 -0.51 6.06 -6.10
N SER A 5 -1.45 6.21 -5.16
CA SER A 5 -2.71 6.91 -5.43
C SER A 5 -2.52 8.41 -5.72
N GLU A 6 -1.39 8.99 -5.34
CA GLU A 6 -1.05 10.38 -5.63
C GLU A 6 -0.83 10.64 -7.13
N VAL A 7 -0.35 9.63 -7.88
CA VAL A 7 -0.04 9.78 -9.32
C VAL A 7 -1.07 9.14 -10.24
N VAL A 8 -1.85 8.19 -9.74
CA VAL A 8 -2.89 7.49 -10.51
C VAL A 8 -4.20 7.37 -9.73
N PRO A 9 -4.78 8.49 -9.23
CA PRO A 9 -5.94 8.48 -8.33
C PRO A 9 -7.16 7.75 -8.94
N ASP A 10 -7.41 7.91 -10.24
CA ASP A 10 -8.57 7.30 -10.89
C ASP A 10 -8.56 5.76 -10.84
N ARG A 11 -7.37 5.15 -10.88
CA ARG A 11 -7.24 3.69 -10.72
C ARG A 11 -7.67 3.26 -9.32
N TYR A 12 -7.31 4.02 -8.29
CA TYR A 12 -7.65 3.72 -6.90
C TYR A 12 -9.11 4.00 -6.58
N VAL A 13 -9.74 5.02 -7.21
CA VAL A 13 -11.19 5.23 -7.15
C VAL A 13 -11.93 4.03 -7.74
N ARG A 14 -11.46 3.48 -8.86
CA ARG A 14 -12.05 2.26 -9.46
C ARG A 14 -11.92 1.05 -8.54
N ILE A 15 -10.77 0.88 -7.88
CA ILE A 15 -10.56 -0.19 -6.88
C ILE A 15 -11.54 0.01 -5.71
N ALA A 16 -11.63 1.22 -5.15
CA ALA A 16 -12.54 1.53 -4.05
C ALA A 16 -13.99 1.20 -4.41
N ARG A 17 -14.43 1.57 -5.62
CA ARG A 17 -15.77 1.22 -6.13
C ARG A 17 -15.97 -0.29 -6.20
N ALA A 18 -14.98 -1.04 -6.70
CA ALA A 18 -15.05 -2.50 -6.76
C ALA A 18 -15.12 -3.15 -5.36
N MET A 19 -14.55 -2.47 -4.34
CA MET A 19 -14.64 -2.85 -2.93
C MET A 19 -15.96 -2.44 -2.26
N GLY A 20 -16.92 -1.87 -3.02
CA GLY A 20 -18.22 -1.47 -2.51
C GLY A 20 -18.28 -0.07 -1.89
N VAL A 21 -17.21 0.74 -2.03
CA VAL A 21 -17.20 2.12 -1.51
C VAL A 21 -18.11 3.01 -2.35
N ASN A 22 -18.98 3.79 -1.70
CA ASN A 22 -19.79 4.79 -2.37
C ASN A 22 -18.91 5.94 -2.88
N VAL A 23 -18.99 6.23 -4.17
CA VAL A 23 -18.18 7.27 -4.84
C VAL A 23 -18.97 8.54 -5.17
N GLY A 24 -20.31 8.52 -5.05
CA GLY A 24 -21.17 9.62 -5.43
C GLY A 24 -20.99 10.87 -4.57
N GLY A 25 -20.70 12.02 -5.19
CA GLY A 25 -20.62 13.32 -4.51
C GLY A 25 -19.42 13.49 -3.56
N ARG A 26 -18.41 12.60 -3.64
CA ARG A 26 -17.24 12.59 -2.75
C ARG A 26 -15.96 12.89 -3.52
N SER A 27 -14.97 13.45 -2.82
CA SER A 27 -13.64 13.67 -3.40
C SER A 27 -12.90 12.33 -3.62
N ASN A 28 -12.00 12.30 -4.61
CA ASN A 28 -11.14 11.14 -4.86
C ASN A 28 -10.35 10.75 -3.61
N ALA A 29 -9.88 11.73 -2.83
CA ALA A 29 -9.09 11.47 -1.62
C ALA A 29 -9.89 10.68 -0.57
N GLU A 30 -11.15 11.08 -0.31
CA GLU A 30 -12.04 10.38 0.61
C GLU A 30 -12.36 8.96 0.13
N VAL A 31 -12.70 8.81 -1.16
CA VAL A 31 -13.00 7.52 -1.76
C VAL A 31 -11.80 6.58 -1.70
N ILE A 32 -10.60 7.07 -1.99
CA ILE A 32 -9.36 6.29 -1.93
C ILE A 32 -9.05 5.87 -0.49
N ALA A 33 -9.22 6.76 0.49
CA ALA A 33 -8.99 6.45 1.91
C ALA A 33 -9.91 5.30 2.38
N ASP A 34 -11.19 5.37 2.03
CA ASP A 34 -12.15 4.30 2.34
C ASP A 34 -11.84 3.01 1.59
N GLY A 35 -11.39 3.09 0.33
CA GLY A 35 -10.94 1.93 -0.44
C GLY A 35 -9.73 1.23 0.20
N ILE A 36 -8.76 2.00 0.70
CA ILE A 36 -7.62 1.46 1.45
C ILE A 36 -8.08 0.77 2.73
N THR A 37 -9.02 1.39 3.44
CA THR A 37 -9.62 0.81 4.65
C THR A 37 -10.35 -0.49 4.34
N ALA A 38 -11.16 -0.54 3.27
CA ALA A 38 -11.87 -1.74 2.85
C ALA A 38 -10.91 -2.91 2.54
N VAL A 39 -9.79 -2.65 1.86
CA VAL A 39 -8.76 -3.67 1.61
C VAL A 39 -8.13 -4.16 2.90
N ARG A 40 -7.82 -3.26 3.86
CA ARG A 40 -7.27 -3.63 5.16
C ARG A 40 -8.25 -4.50 5.97
N THR A 41 -9.52 -4.13 5.98
CA THR A 41 -10.57 -4.90 6.64
C THR A 41 -10.68 -6.30 6.03
N LEU A 42 -10.72 -6.39 4.70
CA LEU A 42 -10.75 -7.69 4.01
C LEU A 42 -9.54 -8.56 4.37
N THR A 43 -8.34 -7.98 4.42
CA THR A 43 -7.12 -8.69 4.82
C THR A 43 -7.23 -9.26 6.23
N ALA A 44 -7.74 -8.45 7.19
CA ALA A 44 -7.95 -8.87 8.57
C ALA A 44 -9.03 -9.95 8.69
N ASP A 45 -10.15 -9.79 7.97
CA ASP A 45 -11.27 -10.74 7.98
C ASP A 45 -10.85 -12.11 7.41
N CYS A 46 -9.89 -12.12 6.47
CA CYS A 46 -9.28 -13.35 5.95
C CYS A 46 -8.24 -13.98 6.91
N GLY A 47 -7.99 -13.37 8.07
CA GLY A 47 -6.99 -13.85 9.03
C GLY A 47 -5.54 -13.71 8.55
N LEU A 48 -5.28 -12.85 7.56
CA LEU A 48 -3.93 -12.62 7.05
C LEU A 48 -3.15 -11.66 7.97
N PRO A 49 -1.83 -11.85 8.12
CA PRO A 49 -0.98 -10.93 8.87
C PRO A 49 -1.08 -9.51 8.33
N THR A 50 -1.14 -8.52 9.23
CA THR A 50 -1.23 -7.10 8.87
C THR A 50 0.05 -6.34 9.16
N ARG A 51 0.99 -6.99 9.88
CA ARG A 51 2.30 -6.44 10.26
C ARG A 51 3.42 -7.41 9.92
N LEU A 52 4.55 -6.89 9.47
CA LEU A 52 5.73 -7.69 9.12
C LEU A 52 6.28 -8.46 10.34
N ARG A 53 6.22 -7.88 11.53
CA ARG A 53 6.64 -8.53 12.78
C ARG A 53 5.82 -9.77 13.12
N GLU A 54 4.56 -9.84 12.67
CA GLU A 54 3.68 -11.00 12.90
C GLU A 54 4.14 -12.24 12.14
N VAL A 55 4.92 -12.04 11.07
CA VAL A 55 5.51 -13.10 10.25
C VAL A 55 7.01 -13.26 10.48
N GLY A 56 7.53 -12.69 11.57
CA GLY A 56 8.91 -12.89 12.00
C GLY A 56 9.96 -12.04 11.29
N VAL A 57 9.58 -10.98 10.59
CA VAL A 57 10.55 -10.05 10.00
C VAL A 57 11.17 -9.19 11.11
N PRO A 58 12.48 -9.27 11.36
CA PRO A 58 13.13 -8.44 12.36
C PRO A 58 13.28 -7.00 11.86
N ARG A 59 13.16 -6.03 12.77
CA ARG A 59 13.21 -4.61 12.40
C ARG A 59 14.54 -4.19 11.77
N GLU A 60 15.62 -4.76 12.24
CA GLU A 60 16.97 -4.55 11.72
C GLU A 60 17.17 -5.00 10.26
N ALA A 61 16.30 -5.85 9.74
CA ALA A 61 16.34 -6.25 8.32
C ALA A 61 15.66 -5.24 7.38
N LEU A 62 14.87 -4.29 7.90
CA LEU A 62 14.11 -3.36 7.05
C LEU A 62 14.96 -2.53 6.10
N PRO A 63 16.14 -2.00 6.49
CA PRO A 63 17.01 -1.27 5.56
C PRO A 63 17.48 -2.14 4.38
N GLU A 64 17.93 -3.37 4.63
CA GLU A 64 18.35 -4.30 3.59
C GLU A 64 17.18 -4.68 2.67
N LEU A 65 16.00 -4.94 3.24
CA LEU A 65 14.78 -5.22 2.46
C LEU A 65 14.39 -4.04 1.55
N ALA A 66 14.56 -2.80 2.01
CA ALA A 66 14.30 -1.61 1.20
C ALA A 66 15.27 -1.50 0.02
N GLU A 67 16.55 -1.79 0.22
CA GLU A 67 17.56 -1.80 -0.86
C GLU A 67 17.25 -2.90 -1.90
N LEU A 68 16.91 -4.11 -1.45
CA LEU A 68 16.52 -5.20 -2.33
C LEU A 68 15.25 -4.86 -3.12
N ALA A 69 14.25 -4.26 -2.47
CA ALA A 69 13.01 -3.85 -3.13
C ALA A 69 13.24 -2.76 -4.19
N ALA A 70 14.22 -1.87 -3.99
CA ALA A 70 14.54 -0.81 -4.94
C ALA A 70 15.11 -1.32 -6.27
N VAL A 71 15.70 -2.51 -6.27
CA VAL A 71 16.27 -3.15 -7.49
C VAL A 71 15.43 -4.31 -8.01
N GLU A 72 14.32 -4.64 -7.35
CA GLU A 72 13.41 -5.69 -7.80
C GLU A 72 12.77 -5.31 -9.15
N PRO A 73 12.81 -6.18 -10.17
CA PRO A 73 12.24 -5.88 -11.50
C PRO A 73 10.78 -5.40 -11.47
N ALA A 74 9.99 -5.83 -10.51
CA ALA A 74 8.60 -5.39 -10.36
C ALA A 74 8.46 -3.89 -10.08
N ILE A 75 9.48 -3.24 -9.48
CA ILE A 75 9.43 -1.82 -9.14
C ILE A 75 9.37 -0.93 -10.39
N PHE A 76 9.94 -1.38 -11.52
CA PHE A 76 9.92 -0.64 -12.78
C PHE A 76 8.54 -0.53 -13.40
N ASN A 77 7.59 -1.39 -12.98
CA ASN A 77 6.19 -1.33 -13.39
C ASN A 77 5.32 -0.55 -12.40
N ASN A 78 5.90 -0.05 -11.31
CA ASN A 78 5.16 0.75 -10.34
C ASN A 78 4.83 2.11 -10.95
N PRO A 79 3.58 2.60 -10.82
CA PRO A 79 3.17 3.88 -11.42
C PRO A 79 3.96 5.09 -10.90
N ARG A 80 4.51 5.01 -9.70
CA ARG A 80 5.38 6.03 -9.10
C ARG A 80 6.74 5.42 -8.76
N PRO A 81 7.85 5.95 -9.31
CA PRO A 81 9.17 5.55 -8.86
C PRO A 81 9.31 5.71 -7.34
N ALA A 82 9.98 4.77 -6.71
CA ALA A 82 10.24 4.82 -5.26
C ALA A 82 11.74 4.68 -4.99
N THR A 83 12.25 5.52 -4.10
CA THR A 83 13.64 5.43 -3.60
C THR A 83 13.70 4.40 -2.46
N SER A 84 14.92 3.88 -2.17
CA SER A 84 15.12 3.00 -1.00
C SER A 84 14.64 3.64 0.30
N ALA A 85 14.82 4.95 0.47
CA ALA A 85 14.37 5.67 1.66
C ALA A 85 12.82 5.70 1.78
N GLU A 86 12.11 5.91 0.67
CA GLU A 86 10.64 5.85 0.65
C GLU A 86 10.14 4.42 0.89
N LEU A 87 10.82 3.42 0.35
CA LEU A 87 10.51 2.00 0.58
C LEU A 87 10.74 1.63 2.04
N LEU A 88 11.85 2.09 2.66
CA LEU A 88 12.11 1.89 4.08
C LEU A 88 11.00 2.49 4.94
N ALA A 89 10.60 3.73 4.67
CA ALA A 89 9.50 4.38 5.41
C ALA A 89 8.18 3.60 5.31
N MET A 90 7.87 3.04 4.13
CA MET A 90 6.70 2.18 3.94
C MET A 90 6.81 0.86 4.71
N LEU A 91 7.99 0.24 4.76
CA LEU A 91 8.24 -0.98 5.54
C LEU A 91 8.10 -0.72 7.04
N GLU A 92 8.63 0.41 7.53
CA GLU A 92 8.49 0.81 8.93
C GLU A 92 7.03 1.07 9.34
N GLU A 93 6.21 1.68 8.44
CA GLU A 93 4.78 1.92 8.69
C GLU A 93 4.02 0.60 8.92
N VAL A 94 4.44 -0.48 8.26
CA VAL A 94 3.75 -1.78 8.33
C VAL A 94 4.46 -2.81 9.21
N TRP A 95 5.56 -2.46 9.85
CA TRP A 95 6.26 -3.35 10.79
C TRP A 95 5.58 -3.35 12.14
#